data_d8619674d618831eb2a312cf56c85c56
#
_entry.id   d8619674d618831eb2a312cf56c85c56
#
_cell.length_a   1.000
_cell.length_b   1.000
_cell.length_c   1.000
_cell.angle_alpha   90.00
_cell.angle_beta   90.00
_cell.angle_gamma   90.00
#
_symmetry.space_group_name_H-M   'P 1'
#
loop_
_entity.id
_entity.type
_entity.pdbx_description
1 polymer ?
#
loop_
_entity_poly.entity_id
_entity_poly.type
_entity_poly.pdbx_seq_one_letter_code
_entity_poly.pdbx_strand_id
1 'polypeptide(L)'
;MKKIGLASDHAGYALKEHVKEYLSAHHIEYIDYGTHSEASCDYPDYGHALGQAIDNGDVATGIAICGSGEGISMTLNKHQHVRAALCWQTEIAHLARQHNDANVLVMPGRFLTLAEADAIMDEFLATPFE
;
A
#
# COMPACT_ATOMS: atom_id res chain seq x y z
N MET A 1 7.47 -9.42 13.80
CA MET A 1 6.52 -8.78 12.88
C MET A 1 6.71 -9.33 11.47
N LYS A 2 5.61 -9.64 10.79
CA LYS A 2 5.68 -10.04 9.39
C LYS A 2 6.12 -8.86 8.52
N LYS A 3 6.74 -9.16 7.39
CA LYS A 3 7.13 -8.15 6.42
C LYS A 3 5.90 -7.49 5.80
N ILE A 4 6.03 -6.23 5.39
CA ILE A 4 4.99 -5.52 4.65
C ILE A 4 5.18 -5.78 3.16
N GLY A 5 4.12 -6.15 2.47
CA GLY A 5 4.15 -6.33 1.02
C GLY A 5 3.95 -5.00 0.30
N LEU A 6 4.69 -4.77 -0.77
CA LEU A 6 4.61 -3.55 -1.57
C LEU A 6 4.25 -3.87 -3.01
N ALA A 7 3.43 -3.02 -3.62
CA ALA A 7 3.11 -3.13 -5.03
C ALA A 7 2.79 -1.75 -5.61
N SER A 8 3.14 -1.54 -6.86
CA SER A 8 2.75 -0.34 -7.60
C SER A 8 2.76 -0.61 -9.10
N ASP A 9 2.11 0.28 -9.86
CA ASP A 9 2.35 0.38 -11.29
C ASP A 9 3.49 1.40 -11.54
N HIS A 10 3.72 1.73 -12.81
CA HIS A 10 4.77 2.69 -13.18
C HIS A 10 4.52 4.09 -12.61
N ALA A 11 3.25 4.51 -12.48
CA ALA A 11 2.92 5.83 -11.92
C ALA A 11 3.17 5.90 -10.42
N GLY A 12 3.12 4.77 -9.72
CA GLY A 12 3.39 4.69 -8.30
C GLY A 12 4.81 4.28 -7.94
N TYR A 13 5.65 4.00 -8.95
CA TYR A 13 6.98 3.45 -8.71
C TYR A 13 7.86 4.38 -7.85
N ALA A 14 7.91 5.67 -8.19
CA ALA A 14 8.75 6.61 -7.44
C ALA A 14 8.33 6.69 -5.97
N LEU A 15 7.03 6.75 -5.69
CA LEU A 15 6.55 6.78 -4.30
C LEU A 15 6.83 5.43 -3.62
N LYS A 16 6.71 4.30 -4.32
CA LYS A 16 7.04 2.99 -3.74
C LYS A 16 8.51 2.92 -3.33
N GLU A 17 9.41 3.48 -4.12
CA GLU A 17 10.82 3.54 -3.74
C GLU A 17 11.03 4.39 -2.48
N HIS A 18 10.28 5.49 -2.34
CA HIS A 18 10.28 6.30 -1.12
C HIS A 18 9.73 5.50 0.08
N VAL A 19 8.68 4.70 -0.13
CA VAL A 19 8.11 3.83 0.93
C VAL A 19 9.17 2.87 1.45
N LYS A 20 10.02 2.33 0.58
CA LYS A 20 11.12 1.45 1.02
C LYS A 20 12.08 2.18 1.96
N GLU A 21 12.43 3.44 1.64
CA GLU A 21 13.28 4.25 2.50
C GLU A 21 12.61 4.52 3.85
N TYR A 22 11.32 4.85 3.82
CA TYR A 22 10.52 5.07 5.03
C TYR A 22 10.52 3.83 5.92
N LEU A 23 10.22 2.65 5.36
CA LEU A 23 10.16 1.40 6.11
C LEU A 23 11.52 1.03 6.68
N SER A 24 12.59 1.17 5.89
CA SER A 24 13.95 0.90 6.35
C SER A 24 14.35 1.81 7.51
N ALA A 25 13.99 3.08 7.45
CA ALA A 25 14.25 4.04 8.54
C ALA A 25 13.50 3.67 9.82
N HIS A 26 12.37 2.98 9.71
CA HIS A 26 11.57 2.51 10.85
C HIS A 26 11.89 1.06 11.22
N HIS A 27 12.93 0.47 10.63
CA HIS A 27 13.35 -0.92 10.87
C HIS A 27 12.26 -1.95 10.57
N ILE A 28 11.46 -1.68 9.54
CA ILE A 28 10.40 -2.58 9.07
C ILE A 28 10.84 -3.23 7.76
N GLU A 29 10.85 -4.55 7.74
CA GLU A 29 11.18 -5.32 6.53
C GLU A 29 10.01 -5.34 5.56
N TYR A 30 10.30 -5.47 4.27
CA TYR A 30 9.28 -5.49 3.22
C TYR A 30 9.64 -6.50 2.12
N ILE A 31 8.62 -6.85 1.33
CA ILE A 31 8.77 -7.63 0.10
C ILE A 31 8.16 -6.78 -1.02
N ASP A 32 8.96 -6.50 -2.05
CA ASP A 32 8.50 -5.73 -3.21
C ASP A 32 8.00 -6.69 -4.30
N TYR A 33 6.69 -6.67 -4.55
CA TYR A 33 6.05 -7.50 -5.56
C TYR A 33 6.00 -6.83 -6.95
N GLY A 34 6.63 -5.66 -7.11
CA GLY A 34 6.69 -4.93 -8.39
C GLY A 34 5.72 -3.74 -8.40
N THR A 35 5.80 -2.89 -9.44
CA THR A 35 6.74 -3.00 -10.55
C THR A 35 8.16 -2.61 -10.12
N HIS A 36 9.16 -2.91 -10.98
CA HIS A 36 10.57 -2.66 -10.64
C HIS A 36 11.20 -1.57 -11.52
N SER A 37 10.41 -0.81 -12.24
CA SER A 37 10.89 0.30 -13.08
C SER A 37 9.76 1.28 -13.39
N GLU A 38 10.09 2.38 -14.03
CA GLU A 38 9.10 3.37 -14.48
C GLU A 38 8.53 3.04 -15.87
N ALA A 39 8.93 1.93 -16.47
CA ALA A 39 8.37 1.50 -17.76
C ALA A 39 6.89 1.20 -17.63
N SER A 40 6.10 1.63 -18.63
CA SER A 40 4.66 1.46 -18.62
C SER A 40 4.26 0.01 -18.36
N CYS A 41 3.32 -0.18 -17.45
CA CYS A 41 2.81 -1.50 -17.07
C CYS A 41 1.38 -1.37 -16.57
N ASP A 42 0.72 -2.50 -16.37
CA ASP A 42 -0.67 -2.54 -15.93
C ASP A 42 -0.77 -2.78 -14.42
N TYR A 43 -1.51 -1.92 -13.72
CA TYR A 43 -1.64 -2.00 -12.26
C TYR A 43 -2.24 -3.33 -11.77
N PRO A 44 -3.15 -4.02 -12.50
CA PRO A 44 -3.72 -5.27 -11.99
C PRO A 44 -2.68 -6.36 -11.78
N ASP A 45 -1.64 -6.42 -12.60
CA ASP A 45 -0.61 -7.45 -12.48
C ASP A 45 0.04 -7.41 -11.11
N TYR A 46 0.37 -6.21 -10.63
CA TYR A 46 1.06 -6.02 -9.35
C TYR A 46 0.10 -5.99 -8.17
N GLY A 47 -1.10 -5.45 -8.37
CA GLY A 47 -2.16 -5.50 -7.36
C GLY A 47 -2.53 -6.93 -7.02
N HIS A 48 -2.68 -7.80 -8.04
CA HIS A 48 -2.98 -9.21 -7.81
C HIS A 48 -1.81 -9.95 -7.15
N ALA A 49 -0.56 -9.60 -7.50
CA ALA A 49 0.60 -10.23 -6.85
C ALA A 49 0.60 -9.98 -5.34
N LEU A 50 0.34 -8.75 -4.92
CA LEU A 50 0.24 -8.42 -3.50
C LEU A 50 -0.99 -9.08 -2.86
N GLY A 51 -2.14 -9.01 -3.52
CA GLY A 51 -3.37 -9.62 -3.02
C GLY A 51 -3.22 -11.13 -2.81
N GLN A 52 -2.56 -11.81 -3.76
CA GLN A 52 -2.29 -13.23 -3.64
C GLN A 52 -1.37 -13.54 -2.47
N ALA A 53 -0.36 -12.69 -2.23
CA ALA A 53 0.54 -12.87 -1.10
C ALA A 53 -0.19 -12.74 0.24
N ILE A 54 -1.16 -11.84 0.34
CA ILE A 54 -2.00 -11.70 1.54
C ILE A 54 -2.91 -12.92 1.69
N ASP A 55 -3.56 -13.35 0.61
CA ASP A 55 -4.42 -14.54 0.63
C ASP A 55 -3.64 -15.78 1.06
N ASN A 56 -2.39 -15.90 0.63
CA ASN A 56 -1.52 -17.02 0.99
C ASN A 56 -0.95 -16.93 2.41
N GLY A 57 -1.08 -15.78 3.07
CA GLY A 57 -0.50 -15.56 4.39
C GLY A 57 0.99 -15.21 4.38
N ASP A 58 1.57 -14.91 3.21
CA ASP A 58 2.99 -14.54 3.10
C ASP A 58 3.28 -13.20 3.75
N VAL A 59 2.35 -12.26 3.64
CA VAL A 59 2.38 -10.97 4.33
C VAL A 59 0.99 -10.72 4.93
N ALA A 60 0.94 -9.98 6.04
CA ALA A 60 -0.33 -9.65 6.69
C ALA A 60 -0.80 -8.24 6.33
N THR A 61 0.13 -7.36 5.97
CA THR A 61 -0.12 -5.95 5.69
C THR A 61 0.55 -5.58 4.38
N GLY A 62 -0.09 -4.69 3.62
CA GLY A 62 0.47 -4.21 2.37
C GLY A 62 0.37 -2.70 2.22
N ILE A 63 1.20 -2.16 1.34
CA ILE A 63 1.13 -0.77 0.87
C ILE A 63 1.18 -0.83 -0.65
N ALA A 64 0.20 -0.24 -1.30
CA ALA A 64 0.09 -0.25 -2.75
C ALA A 64 -0.16 1.15 -3.29
N ILE A 65 0.35 1.42 -4.49
CA ILE A 65 0.31 2.75 -5.08
C ILE A 65 0.06 2.63 -6.58
N CYS A 66 -0.88 3.43 -7.10
CA CYS A 66 -0.94 3.72 -8.52
C CYS A 66 -1.25 5.21 -8.67
N GLY A 67 -1.42 5.70 -9.88
CA GLY A 67 -1.56 7.13 -10.11
C GLY A 67 -2.66 7.79 -9.27
N SER A 68 -3.87 7.27 -9.32
CA SER A 68 -4.99 7.72 -8.49
C SER A 68 -5.22 6.85 -7.25
N GLY A 69 -4.62 5.66 -7.22
CA GLY A 69 -4.89 4.65 -6.20
C GLY A 69 -6.18 3.86 -6.44
N GLU A 70 -7.05 4.34 -7.32
CA GLU A 70 -8.37 3.73 -7.53
C GLU A 70 -8.27 2.32 -8.11
N GLY A 71 -7.56 2.18 -9.24
CA GLY A 71 -7.49 0.89 -9.95
C GLY A 71 -6.86 -0.21 -9.12
N ILE A 72 -5.73 0.08 -8.48
CA ILE A 72 -5.03 -0.94 -7.68
C ILE A 72 -5.85 -1.29 -6.42
N SER A 73 -6.59 -0.32 -5.87
CA SER A 73 -7.50 -0.57 -4.75
C SER A 73 -8.62 -1.54 -5.15
N MET A 74 -9.24 -1.32 -6.31
CA MET A 74 -10.29 -2.20 -6.82
C MET A 74 -9.77 -3.62 -7.07
N THR A 75 -8.57 -3.72 -7.66
CA THR A 75 -7.90 -5.01 -7.90
C THR A 75 -7.66 -5.77 -6.60
N LEU A 76 -7.07 -5.09 -5.63
CA LEU A 76 -6.74 -5.68 -4.33
C LEU A 76 -7.99 -6.18 -3.61
N ASN A 77 -9.08 -5.43 -3.65
CA ASN A 77 -10.32 -5.79 -2.96
C ASN A 77 -11.09 -6.94 -3.63
N LYS A 78 -10.60 -7.49 -4.74
CA LYS A 78 -11.10 -8.75 -5.30
C LYS A 78 -10.61 -9.97 -4.54
N HIS A 79 -9.58 -9.82 -3.72
CA HIS A 79 -8.99 -10.92 -2.97
C HIS A 79 -9.71 -11.11 -1.63
N GLN A 80 -9.92 -12.37 -1.26
CA GLN A 80 -10.77 -12.74 -0.12
C GLN A 80 -10.27 -12.16 1.21
N HIS A 81 -8.96 -12.10 1.41
CA HIS A 81 -8.36 -11.69 2.68
C HIS A 81 -7.85 -10.24 2.65
N VAL A 82 -8.17 -9.49 1.60
CA VAL A 82 -7.71 -8.11 1.44
C VAL A 82 -8.82 -7.13 1.80
N ARG A 83 -8.46 -6.16 2.62
CA ARG A 83 -9.28 -4.99 2.94
C ARG A 83 -8.43 -3.76 2.62
N ALA A 84 -8.42 -3.37 1.37
CA ALA A 84 -7.61 -2.26 0.88
C ALA A 84 -8.38 -0.95 1.01
N ALA A 85 -7.71 0.06 1.56
CA ALA A 85 -8.29 1.38 1.76
C ALA A 85 -7.48 2.43 1.03
N LEU A 86 -8.13 3.17 0.13
CA LEU A 86 -7.54 4.31 -0.55
C LEU A 86 -7.52 5.51 0.41
N CYS A 87 -6.33 5.95 0.78
CA CYS A 87 -6.15 7.02 1.74
C CYS A 87 -5.34 8.17 1.13
N TRP A 88 -5.90 9.37 1.17
CA TRP A 88 -5.25 10.57 0.63
C TRP A 88 -5.00 11.63 1.71
N GLN A 89 -5.34 11.33 2.96
CA GLN A 89 -5.05 12.17 4.11
C GLN A 89 -5.04 11.32 5.39
N THR A 90 -4.42 11.84 6.42
CA THR A 90 -4.19 11.10 7.67
C THR A 90 -5.47 10.67 8.36
N GLU A 91 -6.50 11.52 8.37
CA GLU A 91 -7.77 11.17 9.02
C GLU A 91 -8.43 9.95 8.37
N ILE A 92 -8.38 9.85 7.04
CA ILE A 92 -8.93 8.71 6.31
C ILE A 92 -8.15 7.42 6.66
N ALA A 93 -6.83 7.52 6.74
CA ALA A 93 -6.00 6.38 7.13
C ALA A 93 -6.31 5.90 8.55
N HIS A 94 -6.51 6.84 9.47
CA HIS A 94 -6.90 6.54 10.84
C HIS A 94 -8.22 5.77 10.89
N LEU A 95 -9.25 6.28 10.20
CA LEU A 95 -10.57 5.68 10.20
C LEU A 95 -10.59 4.32 9.49
N ALA A 96 -9.81 4.17 8.42
CA ALA A 96 -9.70 2.90 7.71
C ALA A 96 -9.17 1.79 8.63
N ARG A 97 -8.23 2.13 9.51
CA ARG A 97 -7.73 1.18 10.50
C ARG A 97 -8.72 1.00 11.66
N GLN A 98 -9.12 2.10 12.27
CA GLN A 98 -9.93 2.06 13.49
C GLN A 98 -11.27 1.35 13.29
N HIS A 99 -11.98 1.67 12.22
CA HIS A 99 -13.33 1.18 11.98
C HIS A 99 -13.43 0.04 10.99
N ASN A 100 -12.51 -0.04 10.02
CA ASN A 100 -12.65 -0.99 8.92
C ASN A 100 -11.60 -2.08 8.91
N ASP A 101 -10.66 -2.06 9.83
CA ASP A 101 -9.56 -3.05 9.91
C ASP A 101 -8.87 -3.24 8.55
N ALA A 102 -8.61 -2.14 7.84
CA ALA A 102 -7.92 -2.21 6.56
C ALA A 102 -6.52 -2.82 6.76
N ASN A 103 -6.15 -3.76 5.91
CA ASN A 103 -4.84 -4.39 5.96
C ASN A 103 -3.92 -4.00 4.80
N VAL A 104 -4.45 -3.24 3.84
CA VAL A 104 -3.64 -2.66 2.76
C VAL A 104 -3.93 -1.18 2.67
N LEU A 105 -2.87 -0.39 2.80
CA LEU A 105 -2.91 1.05 2.56
C LEU A 105 -2.69 1.28 1.07
N VAL A 106 -3.61 1.97 0.41
CA VAL A 106 -3.45 2.38 -0.99
C VAL A 106 -3.29 3.89 -1.03
N MET A 107 -2.27 4.36 -1.74
CA MET A 107 -1.99 5.79 -1.87
C MET A 107 -2.02 6.24 -3.33
N PRO A 108 -2.57 7.46 -3.60
CA PRO A 108 -2.62 8.03 -4.96
C PRO A 108 -1.30 8.76 -5.27
N GLY A 109 -0.37 8.07 -5.93
CA GLY A 109 0.99 8.56 -6.11
C GLY A 109 1.12 9.88 -6.85
N ARG A 110 0.15 10.21 -7.74
CA ARG A 110 0.17 11.48 -8.48
C ARG A 110 -0.41 12.65 -7.69
N PHE A 111 -0.97 12.41 -6.51
CA PHE A 111 -1.71 13.42 -5.75
C PHE A 111 -1.14 13.67 -4.35
N LEU A 112 -0.05 13.02 -4.00
CA LEU A 112 0.57 13.17 -2.67
C LEU A 112 2.00 13.67 -2.79
N THR A 113 2.38 14.56 -1.87
CA THR A 113 3.79 14.87 -1.61
C THR A 113 4.39 13.73 -0.77
N LEU A 114 5.72 13.66 -0.73
CA LEU A 114 6.41 12.67 0.11
C LEU A 114 6.07 12.86 1.60
N ALA A 115 5.97 14.12 2.05
CA ALA A 115 5.61 14.43 3.43
C ALA A 115 4.20 13.98 3.77
N GLU A 116 3.24 14.16 2.85
CA GLU A 116 1.87 13.68 3.04
C GLU A 116 1.83 12.16 3.10
N ALA A 117 2.57 11.47 2.24
CA ALA A 117 2.65 10.02 2.25
C ALA A 117 3.22 9.49 3.56
N ASP A 118 4.28 10.13 4.08
CA ASP A 118 4.87 9.74 5.36
C ASP A 118 3.88 9.88 6.51
N ALA A 119 3.14 10.99 6.55
CA ALA A 119 2.13 11.21 7.60
C ALA A 119 1.00 10.18 7.52
N ILE A 120 0.58 9.83 6.31
CA ILE A 120 -0.45 8.80 6.09
C ILE A 120 0.06 7.42 6.56
N MET A 121 1.29 7.08 6.24
CA MET A 121 1.90 5.81 6.68
C MET A 121 2.05 5.77 8.20
N ASP A 122 2.48 6.86 8.82
CA ASP A 122 2.58 6.94 10.28
C ASP A 122 1.23 6.61 10.93
N GLU A 123 0.16 7.21 10.44
CA GLU A 123 -1.17 7.03 10.99
C GLU A 123 -1.69 5.61 10.75
N PHE A 124 -1.52 5.10 9.53
CA PHE A 124 -2.01 3.76 9.17
C PHE A 124 -1.31 2.67 10.00
N LEU A 125 0.02 2.78 10.14
CA LEU A 125 0.79 1.74 10.84
C LEU A 125 0.63 1.80 12.37
N ALA A 126 0.24 2.94 12.93
CA ALA A 126 0.12 3.14 14.37
C ALA A 126 -1.30 2.89 14.91
N THR A 127 -2.33 2.92 14.06
CA THR A 127 -3.72 2.86 14.52
C THR A 127 -4.21 1.42 14.64
N PRO A 128 -4.66 0.97 15.83
CA PRO A 128 -5.24 -0.36 15.99
C PRO A 128 -6.69 -0.40 15.52
N PHE A 129 -7.17 -1.60 15.26
CA PHE A 129 -8.59 -1.84 14.99
C PHE A 129 -9.36 -1.85 16.32
N GLU A 130 -10.48 -1.17 16.35
CA GLU A 130 -11.35 -1.12 17.52
C GLU A 130 -12.71 -1.73 17.26
#